data_be868daaf95fb7cc373f60b9f21f5921
#
_entry.id   be868daaf95fb7cc373f60b9f21f5921
#
_cell.length_a   1.000
_cell.length_b   1.000
_cell.length_c   1.000
_cell.angle_alpha   90.00
_cell.angle_beta   90.00
_cell.angle_gamma   90.00
#
_symmetry.space_group_name_H-M   'P 1'
#
loop_
_entity.id
_entity.type
_entity.pdbx_description
1 polymer ?
#
loop_
_entity_poly.entity_id
_entity_poly.type
_entity_poly.pdbx_seq_one_letter_code
_entity_poly.pdbx_strand_id
1 'polypeptide(L)'
;MFDSFFKSISRGWGFLKQAIDMAMKDHDLIKPTIMGFFANLVVGIFFGIPLIVIGIFLSGLGDVGNFILFLASGVMIFAQYIVSYIFSGMTVAIIYDYLTDGDGNMDTAWDMVKREMFNIITLAAASALVTMLTTALRSGRRNKGLWGAIATGLANLIDSVWTTATYFVLPAMVVESLNLPNALKRATKIITSNLLLVGISEIGIGWIVGGINFVVIIAALALAAALAFIPFVGIIFAVVWMVVIIALLTMASSYINTAYHTCMFLWAREAEKVQAAGKPLTLQTVPMPAPLAAVMGA
;
A
#
# COMPACT_ATOMS: atom_id res chain seq x y z
N MET A 1 7.68 3.90 28.54
CA MET A 1 6.92 4.27 27.33
C MET A 1 7.82 4.89 26.27
N PHE A 2 8.65 5.89 26.56
CA PHE A 2 9.59 6.50 25.58
C PHE A 2 10.63 5.50 25.06
N ASP A 3 11.21 4.66 25.90
CA ASP A 3 12.21 3.66 25.46
C ASP A 3 11.65 2.61 24.51
N SER A 4 10.40 2.20 24.68
CA SER A 4 9.74 1.27 23.75
C SER A 4 9.45 1.93 22.40
N PHE A 5 9.11 3.21 22.40
CA PHE A 5 8.88 4.00 21.20
C PHE A 5 10.18 4.19 20.40
N PHE A 6 11.28 4.59 21.06
CA PHE A 6 12.59 4.73 20.39
C PHE A 6 13.11 3.39 19.85
N LYS A 7 12.90 2.29 20.57
CA LYS A 7 13.24 0.94 20.08
C LYS A 7 12.42 0.57 18.84
N SER A 8 11.12 0.90 18.78
CA SER A 8 10.28 0.65 17.60
C SER A 8 10.76 1.47 16.39
N ILE A 9 11.13 2.73 16.58
CA ILE A 9 11.71 3.57 15.53
C ILE A 9 13.06 2.99 15.05
N SER A 10 13.96 2.62 15.94
CA SER A 10 15.25 2.03 15.56
C SER A 10 15.07 0.75 14.74
N ARG A 11 14.13 -0.09 15.13
CA ARG A 11 13.80 -1.34 14.42
C ARG A 11 13.26 -1.08 13.01
N GLY A 12 12.28 -0.19 12.87
CA GLY A 12 11.74 0.14 11.56
C GLY A 12 12.77 0.81 10.65
N TRP A 13 13.70 1.61 11.19
CA TRP A 13 14.85 2.15 10.45
C TRP A 13 15.76 1.03 9.94
N GLY A 14 15.99 0.00 10.76
CA GLY A 14 16.71 -1.21 10.35
C GLY A 14 16.06 -1.89 9.16
N PHE A 15 14.73 -2.08 9.19
CA PHE A 15 13.98 -2.65 8.07
C PHE A 15 14.10 -1.80 6.81
N LEU A 16 13.87 -0.49 6.92
CA LEU A 16 13.95 0.45 5.80
C LEU A 16 15.31 0.33 5.08
N LYS A 17 16.40 0.33 5.87
CA LYS A 17 17.76 0.20 5.34
C LYS A 17 17.95 -1.13 4.60
N GLN A 18 17.46 -2.23 5.17
CA GLN A 18 17.53 -3.56 4.56
C GLN A 18 16.69 -3.67 3.28
N ALA A 19 15.47 -3.11 3.28
CA ALA A 19 14.60 -3.11 2.10
C ALA A 19 15.21 -2.30 0.94
N ILE A 20 15.83 -1.15 1.26
CA ILE A 20 16.56 -0.36 0.27
C ILE A 20 17.80 -1.10 -0.22
N ASP A 21 18.57 -1.74 0.66
CA ASP A 21 19.75 -2.52 0.30
C ASP A 21 19.40 -3.69 -0.62
N MET A 22 18.27 -4.36 -0.38
CA MET A 22 17.73 -5.38 -1.30
C MET A 22 17.47 -4.80 -2.69
N ALA A 23 16.75 -3.68 -2.78
CA ALA A 23 16.44 -3.02 -4.05
C ALA A 23 17.69 -2.47 -4.76
N MET A 24 18.75 -2.15 -4.04
CA MET A 24 20.03 -1.74 -4.61
C MET A 24 20.86 -2.92 -5.11
N LYS A 25 20.75 -4.08 -4.48
CA LYS A 25 21.42 -5.32 -4.91
C LYS A 25 20.74 -5.95 -6.12
N ASP A 26 19.40 -5.92 -6.11
CA ASP A 26 18.59 -6.42 -7.20
C ASP A 26 17.56 -5.35 -7.60
N HIS A 27 17.82 -4.71 -8.74
CA HIS A 27 16.97 -3.65 -9.26
C HIS A 27 15.62 -4.15 -9.76
N ASP A 28 15.46 -5.46 -9.97
CA ASP A 28 14.20 -6.03 -10.42
C ASP A 28 13.13 -5.91 -9.34
N LEU A 29 13.51 -5.87 -8.07
CA LEU A 29 12.61 -5.70 -6.93
C LEU A 29 11.78 -4.40 -6.96
N ILE A 30 12.34 -3.31 -7.48
CA ILE A 30 11.64 -2.02 -7.51
C ILE A 30 10.94 -1.74 -8.84
N LYS A 31 11.31 -2.44 -9.92
CA LYS A 31 10.75 -2.22 -11.27
C LYS A 31 9.21 -2.26 -11.31
N PRO A 32 8.52 -3.27 -10.73
CA PRO A 32 7.05 -3.29 -10.78
C PRO A 32 6.42 -2.09 -10.08
N THR A 33 7.00 -1.64 -8.97
CA THR A 33 6.50 -0.46 -8.25
C THR A 33 6.59 0.81 -9.11
N ILE A 34 7.71 0.99 -9.83
CA ILE A 34 7.89 2.12 -10.76
C ILE A 34 6.90 2.01 -11.92
N MET A 35 6.80 0.83 -12.55
CA MET A 35 5.85 0.59 -13.64
C MET A 35 4.41 0.82 -13.20
N GLY A 36 4.05 0.35 -12.00
CA GLY A 36 2.72 0.53 -11.40
C GLY A 36 2.39 2.00 -11.15
N PHE A 37 3.35 2.80 -10.72
CA PHE A 37 3.17 4.23 -10.57
C PHE A 37 2.82 4.90 -11.90
N PHE A 38 3.59 4.66 -12.95
CA PHE A 38 3.33 5.25 -14.27
C PHE A 38 2.03 4.71 -14.89
N ALA A 39 1.74 3.42 -14.74
CA ALA A 39 0.49 2.83 -15.22
C ALA A 39 -0.74 3.45 -14.52
N ASN A 40 -0.68 3.65 -13.20
CA ASN A 40 -1.74 4.35 -12.46
C ASN A 40 -1.88 5.82 -12.88
N LEU A 41 -0.78 6.50 -13.19
CA LEU A 41 -0.82 7.86 -13.71
C LEU A 41 -1.55 7.91 -15.07
N VAL A 42 -1.25 6.98 -15.96
CA VAL A 42 -1.94 6.87 -17.26
C VAL A 42 -3.42 6.60 -17.08
N VAL A 43 -3.80 5.65 -16.21
CA VAL A 43 -5.21 5.36 -15.89
C VAL A 43 -5.88 6.60 -15.28
N GLY A 44 -5.19 7.31 -14.36
CA GLY A 44 -5.69 8.52 -13.75
C GLY A 44 -5.98 9.63 -14.76
N ILE A 45 -5.10 9.82 -15.74
CA ILE A 45 -5.30 10.80 -16.83
C ILE A 45 -6.43 10.35 -17.76
N PHE A 46 -6.41 9.08 -18.18
CA PHE A 46 -7.38 8.53 -19.13
C PHE A 46 -8.83 8.59 -18.63
N PHE A 47 -9.05 8.30 -17.35
CA PHE A 47 -10.39 8.40 -16.74
C PHE A 47 -10.66 9.77 -16.12
N GLY A 48 -9.64 10.44 -15.57
CA GLY A 48 -9.80 11.70 -14.85
C GLY A 48 -10.20 12.86 -15.76
N ILE A 49 -9.59 12.99 -16.96
CA ILE A 49 -9.96 14.05 -17.90
C ILE A 49 -11.43 13.91 -18.34
N PRO A 50 -11.92 12.74 -18.81
CA PRO A 50 -13.33 12.56 -19.12
C PRO A 50 -14.25 12.83 -17.91
N LEU A 51 -13.86 12.42 -16.70
CA LEU A 51 -14.68 12.69 -15.51
C LEU A 51 -14.84 14.18 -15.22
N ILE A 52 -13.78 14.98 -15.39
CA ILE A 52 -13.85 16.44 -15.23
C ILE A 52 -14.80 17.02 -16.27
N VAL A 53 -14.66 16.62 -17.54
CA VAL A 53 -15.52 17.09 -18.64
C VAL A 53 -16.98 16.73 -18.39
N ILE A 54 -17.26 15.45 -18.07
CA ILE A 54 -18.59 14.97 -17.73
C ILE A 54 -19.16 15.75 -16.54
N GLY A 55 -18.33 16.02 -15.51
CA GLY A 55 -18.71 16.79 -14.34
C GLY A 55 -19.21 18.19 -14.67
N ILE A 56 -18.53 18.88 -15.59
CA ILE A 56 -18.96 20.20 -16.06
C ILE A 56 -20.34 20.13 -16.74
N PHE A 57 -20.56 19.12 -17.61
CA PHE A 57 -21.85 18.96 -18.29
C PHE A 57 -22.99 18.54 -17.34
N LEU A 58 -22.68 17.71 -16.34
CA LEU A 58 -23.67 17.21 -15.38
C LEU A 58 -23.95 18.19 -14.22
N SER A 59 -23.18 19.27 -14.09
CA SER A 59 -23.33 20.24 -12.98
C SER A 59 -24.72 20.86 -12.86
N GLY A 60 -25.44 20.96 -13.99
CA GLY A 60 -26.83 21.47 -14.04
C GLY A 60 -27.91 20.45 -13.68
N LEU A 61 -27.60 19.15 -13.56
CA LEU A 61 -28.56 18.07 -13.30
C LEU A 61 -28.78 17.76 -11.80
N GLY A 62 -28.20 18.54 -10.89
CA GLY A 62 -28.37 18.38 -9.45
C GLY A 62 -27.99 16.98 -8.94
N ASP A 63 -28.90 16.34 -8.18
CA ASP A 63 -28.61 15.04 -7.55
C ASP A 63 -28.41 13.90 -8.55
N VAL A 64 -29.08 13.93 -9.70
CA VAL A 64 -28.90 12.93 -10.77
C VAL A 64 -27.50 13.02 -11.36
N GLY A 65 -27.02 14.23 -11.64
CA GLY A 65 -25.66 14.47 -12.12
C GLY A 65 -24.61 13.97 -11.13
N ASN A 66 -24.80 14.29 -9.84
CA ASN A 66 -23.91 13.81 -8.77
C ASN A 66 -23.87 12.26 -8.66
N PHE A 67 -25.02 11.61 -8.82
CA PHE A 67 -25.08 10.14 -8.78
C PHE A 67 -24.35 9.51 -9.98
N ILE A 68 -24.53 10.05 -11.19
CA ILE A 68 -23.81 9.58 -12.38
C ILE A 68 -22.29 9.76 -12.20
N LEU A 69 -21.85 10.92 -11.70
CA LEU A 69 -20.44 11.18 -11.41
C LEU A 69 -19.87 10.23 -10.35
N PHE A 70 -20.65 9.91 -9.32
CA PHE A 70 -20.27 8.95 -8.31
C PHE A 70 -20.04 7.55 -8.91
N LEU A 71 -20.93 7.07 -9.76
CA LEU A 71 -20.77 5.78 -10.44
C LEU A 71 -19.57 5.79 -11.40
N ALA A 72 -19.40 6.85 -12.20
CA ALA A 72 -18.27 6.99 -13.11
C ALA A 72 -16.93 7.06 -12.37
N SER A 73 -16.89 7.73 -11.21
CA SER A 73 -15.73 7.72 -10.32
C SER A 73 -15.43 6.33 -9.77
N GLY A 74 -16.45 5.53 -9.50
CA GLY A 74 -16.32 4.12 -9.09
C GLY A 74 -15.60 3.26 -10.14
N VAL A 75 -15.91 3.48 -11.43
CA VAL A 75 -15.21 2.78 -12.54
C VAL A 75 -13.72 3.17 -12.57
N MET A 76 -13.42 4.45 -12.43
CA MET A 76 -12.03 4.92 -12.36
C MET A 76 -11.28 4.30 -11.17
N ILE A 77 -11.88 4.32 -9.98
CA ILE A 77 -11.31 3.72 -8.76
C ILE A 77 -11.05 2.24 -8.98
N PHE A 78 -11.99 1.51 -9.56
CA PHE A 78 -11.84 0.09 -9.88
C PHE A 78 -10.66 -0.16 -10.82
N ALA A 79 -10.55 0.60 -11.92
CA ALA A 79 -9.43 0.50 -12.87
C ALA A 79 -8.06 0.79 -12.18
N GLN A 80 -8.00 1.79 -11.30
CA GLN A 80 -6.80 2.09 -10.53
C GLN A 80 -6.44 0.97 -9.56
N TYR A 81 -7.41 0.33 -8.89
CA TYR A 81 -7.13 -0.81 -8.03
C TYR A 81 -6.64 -2.03 -8.81
N ILE A 82 -7.19 -2.32 -10.00
CA ILE A 82 -6.68 -3.40 -10.85
C ILE A 82 -5.19 -3.19 -11.12
N VAL A 83 -4.83 -2.02 -11.63
CA VAL A 83 -3.43 -1.70 -11.95
C VAL A 83 -2.56 -1.75 -10.69
N SER A 84 -3.00 -1.15 -9.60
CA SER A 84 -2.25 -1.15 -8.34
C SER A 84 -2.00 -2.57 -7.82
N TYR A 85 -3.00 -3.45 -7.83
CA TYR A 85 -2.84 -4.81 -7.31
C TYR A 85 -2.04 -5.72 -8.24
N ILE A 86 -2.10 -5.52 -9.56
CA ILE A 86 -1.24 -6.24 -10.50
C ILE A 86 0.23 -5.95 -10.19
N PHE A 87 0.61 -4.67 -10.13
CA PHE A 87 2.01 -4.31 -9.90
C PHE A 87 2.48 -4.54 -8.46
N SER A 88 1.61 -4.36 -7.46
CA SER A 88 1.92 -4.75 -6.09
C SER A 88 2.05 -6.26 -5.95
N GLY A 89 1.22 -7.05 -6.65
CA GLY A 89 1.33 -8.49 -6.73
C GLY A 89 2.64 -8.94 -7.37
N MET A 90 3.10 -8.27 -8.43
CA MET A 90 4.42 -8.51 -9.01
C MET A 90 5.54 -8.18 -8.01
N THR A 91 5.42 -7.08 -7.27
CA THR A 91 6.40 -6.74 -6.22
C THR A 91 6.43 -7.81 -5.12
N VAL A 92 5.27 -8.34 -4.70
CA VAL A 92 5.18 -9.47 -3.76
C VAL A 92 5.87 -10.70 -4.31
N ALA A 93 5.61 -11.07 -5.57
CA ALA A 93 6.18 -12.26 -6.21
C ALA A 93 7.70 -12.16 -6.33
N ILE A 94 8.23 -11.02 -6.81
CA ILE A 94 9.68 -10.81 -6.93
C ILE A 94 10.37 -10.85 -5.56
N ILE A 95 9.77 -10.26 -4.54
CA ILE A 95 10.32 -10.31 -3.18
C ILE A 95 10.30 -11.74 -2.65
N TYR A 96 9.25 -12.50 -2.95
CA TYR A 96 9.18 -13.92 -2.60
C TYR A 96 10.30 -14.72 -3.28
N ASP A 97 10.49 -14.55 -4.59
CA ASP A 97 11.57 -15.19 -5.38
C ASP A 97 12.95 -14.83 -4.80
N TYR A 98 13.20 -13.52 -4.59
CA TYR A 98 14.46 -13.05 -4.04
C TYR A 98 14.78 -13.65 -2.66
N LEU A 99 13.78 -13.76 -1.79
CA LEU A 99 13.96 -14.33 -0.44
C LEU A 99 14.10 -15.86 -0.46
N THR A 100 13.65 -16.54 -1.51
CA THR A 100 13.70 -17.99 -1.65
C THR A 100 14.95 -18.44 -2.42
N ASP A 101 15.22 -17.79 -3.56
CA ASP A 101 16.22 -18.23 -4.54
C ASP A 101 17.43 -17.29 -4.62
N GLY A 102 17.35 -16.11 -3.97
CA GLY A 102 18.43 -15.12 -3.93
C GLY A 102 18.47 -14.17 -5.12
N ASP A 103 17.57 -14.32 -6.09
CA ASP A 103 17.46 -13.51 -7.31
C ASP A 103 15.99 -13.28 -7.65
N GLY A 104 15.61 -12.02 -7.91
CA GLY A 104 14.24 -11.64 -8.26
C GLY A 104 14.01 -11.68 -9.77
N ASN A 105 13.07 -12.50 -10.25
CA ASN A 105 12.80 -12.64 -11.67
C ASN A 105 11.47 -12.03 -12.08
N MET A 106 11.52 -11.02 -13.00
CA MET A 106 10.34 -10.32 -13.50
C MET A 106 9.38 -11.23 -14.28
N ASP A 107 9.91 -12.19 -15.06
CA ASP A 107 9.07 -13.09 -15.86
C ASP A 107 8.32 -14.07 -14.95
N THR A 108 9.00 -14.64 -13.95
CA THR A 108 8.39 -15.50 -12.93
C THR A 108 7.30 -14.75 -12.16
N ALA A 109 7.59 -13.51 -11.75
CA ALA A 109 6.62 -12.66 -11.05
C ALA A 109 5.40 -12.34 -11.91
N TRP A 110 5.59 -12.05 -13.19
CA TRP A 110 4.49 -11.83 -14.12
C TRP A 110 3.64 -13.10 -14.29
N ASP A 111 4.25 -14.26 -14.44
CA ASP A 111 3.53 -15.54 -14.58
C ASP A 111 2.73 -15.89 -13.30
N MET A 112 3.27 -15.61 -12.11
CA MET A 112 2.55 -15.78 -10.85
C MET A 112 1.31 -14.87 -10.80
N VAL A 113 1.46 -13.58 -11.10
CA VAL A 113 0.36 -12.61 -11.08
C VAL A 113 -0.67 -12.93 -12.17
N LYS A 114 -0.23 -13.29 -13.37
CA LYS A 114 -1.10 -13.64 -14.49
C LYS A 114 -1.97 -14.84 -14.16
N ARG A 115 -1.44 -15.83 -13.48
CA ARG A 115 -2.21 -17.00 -13.01
C ARG A 115 -3.30 -16.61 -12.03
N GLU A 116 -3.03 -15.62 -11.17
CA GLU A 116 -3.96 -15.14 -10.16
C GLU A 116 -4.78 -13.91 -10.60
N MET A 117 -4.74 -13.54 -11.87
CA MET A 117 -5.35 -12.31 -12.41
C MET A 117 -6.84 -12.17 -12.04
N PHE A 118 -7.61 -13.25 -12.14
CA PHE A 118 -9.03 -13.23 -11.78
C PHE A 118 -9.24 -12.92 -10.28
N ASN A 119 -8.42 -13.51 -9.43
CA ASN A 119 -8.46 -13.26 -7.99
C ASN A 119 -8.07 -11.81 -7.66
N ILE A 120 -7.08 -11.27 -8.35
CA ILE A 120 -6.66 -9.87 -8.22
C ILE A 120 -7.76 -8.91 -8.66
N ILE A 121 -8.45 -9.20 -9.76
CA ILE A 121 -9.60 -8.40 -10.22
C ILE A 121 -10.74 -8.44 -9.19
N THR A 122 -11.02 -9.59 -8.58
CA THR A 122 -12.05 -9.68 -7.52
C THR A 122 -11.67 -8.86 -6.28
N LEU A 123 -10.39 -8.85 -5.91
CA LEU A 123 -9.88 -8.00 -4.84
C LEU A 123 -10.03 -6.51 -5.18
N ALA A 124 -9.70 -6.12 -6.43
CA ALA A 124 -9.85 -4.75 -6.90
C ALA A 124 -11.33 -4.30 -6.87
N ALA A 125 -12.25 -5.18 -7.29
CA ALA A 125 -13.68 -4.90 -7.23
C ALA A 125 -14.17 -4.71 -5.79
N ALA A 126 -13.77 -5.59 -4.88
CA ALA A 126 -14.08 -5.47 -3.46
C ALA A 126 -13.53 -4.17 -2.86
N SER A 127 -12.29 -3.80 -3.19
CA SER A 127 -11.66 -2.55 -2.71
C SER A 127 -12.35 -1.30 -3.28
N ALA A 128 -12.74 -1.32 -4.54
CA ALA A 128 -13.51 -0.24 -5.14
C ALA A 128 -14.86 -0.05 -4.44
N LEU A 129 -15.58 -1.15 -4.16
CA LEU A 129 -16.84 -1.11 -3.42
C LEU A 129 -16.66 -0.57 -1.99
N VAL A 130 -15.64 -0.99 -1.27
CA VAL A 130 -15.31 -0.47 0.06
C VAL A 130 -15.02 1.03 -0.01
N THR A 131 -14.20 1.48 -0.96
CA THR A 131 -13.88 2.90 -1.15
C THR A 131 -15.12 3.73 -1.51
N MET A 132 -15.99 3.23 -2.37
CA MET A 132 -17.26 3.89 -2.69
C MET A 132 -18.17 3.98 -1.48
N LEU A 133 -18.30 2.90 -0.70
CA LEU A 133 -19.10 2.87 0.53
C LEU A 133 -18.60 3.89 1.56
N THR A 134 -17.30 3.89 1.83
CA THR A 134 -16.71 4.82 2.81
C THR A 134 -16.78 6.26 2.34
N THR A 135 -16.66 6.51 1.04
CA THR A 135 -16.88 7.83 0.43
C THR A 135 -18.32 8.28 0.58
N ALA A 136 -19.29 7.40 0.33
CA ALA A 136 -20.71 7.70 0.53
C ALA A 136 -21.04 8.00 2.01
N LEU A 137 -20.46 7.24 2.96
CA LEU A 137 -20.60 7.51 4.39
C LEU A 137 -20.02 8.88 4.80
N ARG A 138 -18.89 9.27 4.20
CA ARG A 138 -18.27 10.59 4.46
C ARG A 138 -19.03 11.73 3.80
N SER A 139 -19.63 11.53 2.64
CA SER A 139 -20.38 12.58 1.90
C SER A 139 -21.73 12.91 2.55
N GLY A 140 -22.31 12.02 3.34
CA GLY A 140 -23.48 12.28 4.21
C GLY A 140 -23.27 13.37 5.27
N ARG A 141 -22.13 14.06 5.26
CA ARG A 141 -21.66 15.15 6.14
C ARG A 141 -22.51 16.44 6.09
N ARG A 142 -23.57 16.48 5.28
CA ARG A 142 -24.48 17.65 5.20
C ARG A 142 -25.25 17.88 6.50
N ASN A 143 -25.39 16.86 7.35
CA ASN A 143 -25.90 16.98 8.71
C ASN A 143 -24.73 17.17 9.68
N LYS A 144 -24.46 18.40 10.08
CA LYS A 144 -23.46 18.82 11.08
C LYS A 144 -23.86 18.37 12.50
N GLY A 145 -23.96 17.07 12.78
CA GLY A 145 -24.36 16.53 14.06
C GLY A 145 -23.60 15.26 14.44
N LEU A 146 -23.91 14.70 15.58
CA LEU A 146 -23.36 13.44 16.11
C LEU A 146 -23.37 12.31 15.07
N TRP A 147 -24.41 12.20 14.25
CA TRP A 147 -24.51 11.22 13.17
C TRP A 147 -23.43 11.35 12.09
N GLY A 148 -23.06 12.58 11.72
CA GLY A 148 -21.97 12.79 10.77
C GLY A 148 -20.60 12.39 11.33
N ALA A 149 -20.37 12.59 12.64
CA ALA A 149 -19.15 12.14 13.31
C ALA A 149 -19.08 10.61 13.39
N ILE A 150 -20.20 9.94 13.74
CA ILE A 150 -20.30 8.48 13.80
C ILE A 150 -20.07 7.86 12.40
N ALA A 151 -20.72 8.38 11.36
CA ALA A 151 -20.56 7.89 9.99
C ALA A 151 -19.10 8.03 9.51
N THR A 152 -18.44 9.14 9.82
CA THR A 152 -17.02 9.34 9.51
C THR A 152 -16.12 8.39 10.30
N GLY A 153 -16.41 8.17 11.57
CA GLY A 153 -15.71 7.20 12.41
C GLY A 153 -15.80 5.77 11.86
N LEU A 154 -17.01 5.34 11.48
CA LEU A 154 -17.24 4.04 10.85
C LEU A 154 -16.52 3.92 9.50
N ALA A 155 -16.57 4.96 8.65
CA ALA A 155 -15.85 4.94 7.38
C ALA A 155 -14.34 4.78 7.61
N ASN A 156 -13.76 5.49 8.58
CA ASN A 156 -12.34 5.37 8.89
C ASN A 156 -11.97 3.99 9.44
N LEU A 157 -12.83 3.39 10.27
CA LEU A 157 -12.63 2.02 10.77
C LEU A 157 -12.67 1.00 9.62
N ILE A 158 -13.67 1.09 8.73
CA ILE A 158 -13.79 0.21 7.57
C ILE A 158 -12.54 0.34 6.68
N ASP A 159 -12.13 1.56 6.35
CA ASP A 159 -10.93 1.81 5.54
C ASP A 159 -9.66 1.24 6.19
N SER A 160 -9.48 1.46 7.50
CA SER A 160 -8.30 0.97 8.22
C SER A 160 -8.25 -0.56 8.25
N VAL A 161 -9.37 -1.20 8.60
CA VAL A 161 -9.46 -2.68 8.64
C VAL A 161 -9.26 -3.27 7.26
N TRP A 162 -9.88 -2.68 6.21
CA TRP A 162 -9.73 -3.14 4.85
C TRP A 162 -8.30 -3.00 4.34
N THR A 163 -7.69 -1.84 4.56
CA THR A 163 -6.30 -1.57 4.17
C THR A 163 -5.34 -2.57 4.83
N THR A 164 -5.46 -2.77 6.14
CA THR A 164 -4.62 -3.75 6.86
C THR A 164 -4.86 -5.17 6.34
N ALA A 165 -6.13 -5.55 6.10
CA ALA A 165 -6.44 -6.86 5.54
C ALA A 165 -5.82 -7.06 4.16
N THR A 166 -5.94 -6.09 3.25
CA THR A 166 -5.42 -6.20 1.87
C THR A 166 -3.92 -6.35 1.80
N TYR A 167 -3.16 -5.81 2.75
CA TYR A 167 -1.72 -6.01 2.84
C TYR A 167 -1.32 -7.48 3.03
N PHE A 168 -2.15 -8.29 3.66
CA PHE A 168 -1.92 -9.74 3.83
C PHE A 168 -2.69 -10.59 2.83
N VAL A 169 -3.82 -10.08 2.32
CA VAL A 169 -4.63 -10.77 1.31
C VAL A 169 -3.88 -10.91 0.00
N LEU A 170 -3.21 -9.85 -0.47
CA LEU A 170 -2.49 -9.88 -1.73
C LEU A 170 -1.32 -10.89 -1.73
N PRO A 171 -0.43 -10.93 -0.72
CA PRO A 171 0.56 -11.99 -0.59
C PRO A 171 -0.05 -13.40 -0.51
N ALA A 172 -1.17 -13.58 0.20
CA ALA A 172 -1.85 -14.86 0.28
C ALA A 172 -2.39 -15.33 -1.08
N MET A 173 -2.90 -14.40 -1.90
CA MET A 173 -3.35 -14.71 -3.26
C MET A 173 -2.19 -15.09 -4.17
N VAL A 174 -1.12 -14.29 -4.17
CA VAL A 174 0.00 -14.44 -5.10
C VAL A 174 0.90 -15.64 -4.73
N VAL A 175 1.23 -15.79 -3.44
CA VAL A 175 2.19 -16.81 -2.96
C VAL A 175 1.51 -18.17 -2.68
N GLU A 176 0.29 -18.14 -2.11
CA GLU A 176 -0.45 -19.38 -1.76
C GLU A 176 -1.56 -19.72 -2.77
N SER A 177 -1.71 -18.94 -3.85
CA SER A 177 -2.72 -19.13 -4.91
C SER A 177 -4.16 -19.24 -4.36
N LEU A 178 -4.50 -18.40 -3.38
CA LEU A 178 -5.80 -18.43 -2.72
C LEU A 178 -6.78 -17.48 -3.41
N ASN A 179 -8.04 -17.92 -3.53
CA ASN A 179 -9.13 -17.02 -3.93
C ASN A 179 -9.48 -16.02 -2.80
N LEU A 180 -10.18 -14.93 -3.14
CA LEU A 180 -10.46 -13.83 -2.21
C LEU A 180 -11.05 -14.27 -0.85
N PRO A 181 -12.09 -15.15 -0.76
CA PRO A 181 -12.62 -15.57 0.54
C PRO A 181 -11.61 -16.33 1.40
N ASN A 182 -10.78 -17.19 0.79
CA ASN A 182 -9.77 -17.95 1.51
C ASN A 182 -8.57 -17.07 1.89
N ALA A 183 -8.17 -16.14 1.02
CA ALA A 183 -7.13 -15.17 1.32
C ALA A 183 -7.53 -14.21 2.46
N LEU A 184 -8.80 -13.79 2.52
CA LEU A 184 -9.33 -13.02 3.66
C LEU A 184 -9.30 -13.83 4.97
N LYS A 185 -9.72 -15.09 4.95
CA LYS A 185 -9.60 -15.98 6.12
C LYS A 185 -8.14 -16.15 6.54
N ARG A 186 -7.25 -16.30 5.57
CA ARG A 186 -5.81 -16.43 5.78
C ARG A 186 -5.22 -15.18 6.44
N ALA A 187 -5.51 -14.00 5.88
CA ALA A 187 -5.09 -12.71 6.42
C ALA A 187 -5.63 -12.51 7.86
N THR A 188 -6.91 -12.77 8.09
CA THR A 188 -7.52 -12.67 9.43
C THR A 188 -6.82 -13.59 10.41
N LYS A 189 -6.52 -14.84 10.04
CA LYS A 189 -5.80 -15.77 10.90
C LYS A 189 -4.41 -15.25 11.26
N ILE A 190 -3.64 -14.75 10.28
CA ILE A 190 -2.30 -14.19 10.51
C ILE A 190 -2.37 -13.01 11.47
N ILE A 191 -3.29 -12.06 11.22
CA ILE A 191 -3.45 -10.85 12.03
C ILE A 191 -3.85 -11.22 13.46
N THR A 192 -4.85 -12.09 13.65
CA THR A 192 -5.36 -12.43 14.99
C THR A 192 -4.39 -13.29 15.79
N SER A 193 -3.66 -14.21 15.15
CA SER A 193 -2.67 -15.07 15.82
C SER A 193 -1.42 -14.29 16.24
N ASN A 194 -1.10 -13.17 15.58
CA ASN A 194 0.11 -12.38 15.80
C ASN A 194 -0.19 -10.91 16.11
N LEU A 195 -1.35 -10.61 16.72
CA LEU A 195 -1.91 -9.26 16.88
C LEU A 195 -0.91 -8.28 17.52
N LEU A 196 -0.19 -8.72 18.56
CA LEU A 196 0.82 -7.89 19.22
C LEU A 196 2.01 -7.58 18.32
N LEU A 197 2.46 -8.58 17.56
CA LEU A 197 3.63 -8.44 16.71
C LEU A 197 3.30 -7.60 15.46
N VAL A 198 2.18 -7.89 14.80
CA VAL A 198 1.68 -7.15 13.66
C VAL A 198 1.38 -5.69 14.05
N GLY A 199 0.67 -5.49 15.17
CA GLY A 199 0.29 -4.14 15.62
C GLY A 199 1.48 -3.25 16.01
N ILE A 200 2.44 -3.78 16.77
CA ILE A 200 3.60 -2.99 17.21
C ILE A 200 4.54 -2.66 16.04
N SER A 201 4.71 -3.60 15.12
CA SER A 201 5.62 -3.40 13.98
C SER A 201 4.98 -2.53 12.89
N GLU A 202 3.67 -2.63 12.65
CA GLU A 202 2.94 -1.79 11.70
C GLU A 202 2.96 -0.31 12.14
N ILE A 203 2.74 -0.05 13.44
CA ILE A 203 2.90 1.29 14.01
C ILE A 203 4.33 1.80 13.77
N GLY A 204 5.36 0.96 14.02
CA GLY A 204 6.76 1.36 13.88
C GLY A 204 7.12 1.79 12.45
N ILE A 205 6.77 1.00 11.44
CA ILE A 205 7.09 1.31 10.03
C ILE A 205 6.26 2.45 9.50
N GLY A 206 4.94 2.48 9.80
CA GLY A 206 4.07 3.57 9.40
C GLY A 206 4.56 4.92 9.90
N TRP A 207 5.02 5.01 11.15
CA TRP A 207 5.58 6.24 11.71
C TRP A 207 6.91 6.64 11.07
N ILE A 208 7.75 5.69 10.71
CA ILE A 208 9.06 6.00 10.09
C ILE A 208 8.87 6.46 8.66
N VAL A 209 8.14 5.70 7.86
CA VAL A 209 7.85 6.08 6.46
C VAL A 209 7.10 7.41 6.44
N GLY A 210 6.08 7.58 7.31
CA GLY A 210 5.35 8.82 7.45
C GLY A 210 6.23 9.98 7.92
N GLY A 211 7.10 9.78 8.89
CA GLY A 211 8.04 10.77 9.41
C GLY A 211 9.07 11.20 8.37
N ILE A 212 9.64 10.26 7.61
CA ILE A 212 10.55 10.57 6.51
C ILE A 212 9.84 11.36 5.42
N ASN A 213 8.67 10.90 5.00
CA ASN A 213 7.85 11.61 4.01
C ASN A 213 7.56 13.04 4.47
N PHE A 214 7.19 13.22 5.73
CA PHE A 214 6.91 14.54 6.31
C PHE A 214 8.14 15.46 6.25
N VAL A 215 9.31 15.00 6.68
CA VAL A 215 10.55 15.78 6.64
C VAL A 215 10.96 16.12 5.21
N VAL A 216 10.90 15.14 4.29
CA VAL A 216 11.25 15.35 2.88
C VAL A 216 10.26 16.32 2.22
N ILE A 217 8.96 16.23 2.51
CA ILE A 217 7.95 17.16 1.97
C ILE A 217 8.21 18.58 2.47
N ILE A 218 8.52 18.78 3.76
CA ILE A 218 8.86 20.11 4.29
C ILE A 218 10.09 20.69 3.60
N ALA A 219 11.15 19.88 3.45
CA ALA A 219 12.36 20.31 2.76
C ALA A 219 12.08 20.63 1.28
N ALA A 220 11.27 19.81 0.62
CA ALA A 220 10.86 20.02 -0.77
C ALA A 220 10.02 21.30 -0.93
N LEU A 221 9.11 21.59 0.00
CA LEU A 221 8.31 22.82 0.02
C LEU A 221 9.19 24.05 0.22
N ALA A 222 10.17 23.99 1.11
CA ALA A 222 11.12 25.09 1.32
C ALA A 222 11.91 25.40 0.03
N LEU A 223 12.38 24.36 -0.67
CA LEU A 223 13.07 24.54 -1.95
C LEU A 223 12.12 25.01 -3.06
N ALA A 224 10.89 24.48 -3.13
CA ALA A 224 9.88 24.93 -4.08
C ALA A 224 9.54 26.41 -3.88
N ALA A 225 9.43 26.86 -2.62
CA ALA A 225 9.24 28.28 -2.31
C ALA A 225 10.43 29.14 -2.79
N ALA A 226 11.66 28.68 -2.58
CA ALA A 226 12.85 29.38 -3.08
C ALA A 226 12.88 29.43 -4.63
N LEU A 227 12.53 28.33 -5.31
CA LEU A 227 12.45 28.29 -6.78
C LEU A 227 11.37 29.23 -7.32
N ALA A 228 10.24 29.37 -6.61
CA ALA A 228 9.13 30.23 -7.04
C ALA A 228 9.50 31.72 -7.13
N PHE A 229 10.57 32.18 -6.46
CA PHE A 229 11.08 33.56 -6.58
C PHE A 229 11.85 33.82 -7.88
N ILE A 230 12.16 32.80 -8.70
CA ILE A 230 12.81 33.01 -10.00
C ILE A 230 11.79 33.62 -10.98
N PRO A 231 12.07 34.81 -11.54
CA PRO A 231 11.14 35.43 -12.47
C PRO A 231 10.80 34.56 -13.68
N PHE A 232 9.56 34.64 -14.14
CA PHE A 232 8.98 33.98 -15.34
C PHE A 232 8.87 32.46 -15.29
N VAL A 233 9.85 31.74 -14.77
CA VAL A 233 9.88 30.26 -14.82
C VAL A 233 9.83 29.58 -13.45
N GLY A 234 10.00 30.33 -12.37
CA GLY A 234 10.15 29.79 -11.02
C GLY A 234 8.97 28.95 -10.56
N ILE A 235 7.75 29.37 -10.82
CA ILE A 235 6.54 28.64 -10.47
C ILE A 235 6.48 27.29 -11.18
N ILE A 236 6.86 27.24 -12.46
CA ILE A 236 6.87 26.00 -13.23
C ILE A 236 7.89 25.02 -12.63
N PHE A 237 9.12 25.50 -12.35
CA PHE A 237 10.14 24.66 -11.69
C PHE A 237 9.72 24.20 -10.31
N ALA A 238 9.07 25.03 -9.50
CA ALA A 238 8.56 24.65 -8.18
C ALA A 238 7.49 23.55 -8.28
N VAL A 239 6.56 23.65 -9.22
CA VAL A 239 5.53 22.63 -9.46
C VAL A 239 6.16 21.32 -9.94
N VAL A 240 7.03 21.36 -10.94
CA VAL A 240 7.72 20.16 -11.45
C VAL A 240 8.54 19.49 -10.34
N TRP A 241 9.28 20.28 -9.55
CA TRP A 241 10.02 19.78 -8.39
C TRP A 241 9.11 19.03 -7.40
N MET A 242 7.98 19.63 -7.02
CA MET A 242 7.04 19.00 -6.08
C MET A 242 6.45 17.72 -6.65
N VAL A 243 6.07 17.70 -7.93
CA VAL A 243 5.55 16.50 -8.60
C VAL A 243 6.59 15.37 -8.57
N VAL A 244 7.84 15.66 -8.88
CA VAL A 244 8.94 14.66 -8.87
C VAL A 244 9.15 14.12 -7.45
N ILE A 245 9.22 14.97 -6.43
CA ILE A 245 9.42 14.53 -5.05
C ILE A 245 8.25 13.67 -4.57
N ILE A 246 7.01 14.08 -4.81
CA ILE A 246 5.82 13.30 -4.44
C ILE A 246 5.82 11.94 -5.15
N ALA A 247 6.19 11.89 -6.43
CA ALA A 247 6.30 10.66 -7.19
C ALA A 247 7.32 9.70 -6.57
N LEU A 248 8.53 10.20 -6.28
CA LEU A 248 9.60 9.40 -5.66
C LEU A 248 9.20 8.87 -4.28
N LEU A 249 8.60 9.71 -3.44
CA LEU A 249 8.12 9.32 -2.11
C LEU A 249 7.00 8.26 -2.20
N THR A 250 6.09 8.41 -3.16
CA THR A 250 5.01 7.44 -3.38
C THR A 250 5.56 6.08 -3.80
N MET A 251 6.49 6.06 -4.76
CA MET A 251 7.12 4.82 -5.22
C MET A 251 7.92 4.15 -4.10
N ALA A 252 8.76 4.91 -3.38
CA ALA A 252 9.53 4.37 -2.27
C ALA A 252 8.65 3.82 -1.15
N SER A 253 7.63 4.57 -0.74
CA SER A 253 6.68 4.14 0.30
C SER A 253 5.89 2.89 -0.12
N SER A 254 5.46 2.82 -1.38
CA SER A 254 4.75 1.65 -1.92
C SER A 254 5.62 0.40 -1.88
N TYR A 255 6.87 0.51 -2.35
CA TYR A 255 7.82 -0.61 -2.30
C TYR A 255 8.09 -1.07 -0.87
N ILE A 256 8.43 -0.14 0.04
CA ILE A 256 8.76 -0.46 1.44
C ILE A 256 7.57 -1.13 2.15
N ASN A 257 6.36 -0.60 1.98
CA ASN A 257 5.16 -1.19 2.57
C ASN A 257 4.88 -2.58 2.01
N THR A 258 4.99 -2.79 0.70
CA THR A 258 4.80 -4.10 0.08
C THR A 258 5.86 -5.09 0.56
N ALA A 259 7.14 -4.69 0.60
CA ALA A 259 8.22 -5.52 1.09
C ALA A 259 8.01 -5.94 2.56
N TYR A 260 7.61 -4.97 3.39
CA TYR A 260 7.35 -5.26 4.80
C TYR A 260 6.25 -6.28 5.00
N HIS A 261 5.08 -6.07 4.39
CA HIS A 261 3.95 -6.98 4.57
C HIS A 261 4.20 -8.36 3.93
N THR A 262 4.96 -8.41 2.83
CA THR A 262 5.41 -9.68 2.24
C THR A 262 6.33 -10.45 3.19
N CYS A 263 7.35 -9.78 3.76
CA CYS A 263 8.23 -10.40 4.74
C CYS A 263 7.46 -10.88 5.99
N MET A 264 6.51 -10.08 6.48
CA MET A 264 5.65 -10.45 7.61
C MET A 264 4.77 -11.66 7.30
N PHE A 265 4.18 -11.70 6.09
CA PHE A 265 3.39 -12.83 5.64
C PHE A 265 4.22 -14.12 5.57
N LEU A 266 5.41 -14.06 4.98
CA LEU A 266 6.31 -15.18 4.86
C LEU A 266 6.78 -15.69 6.24
N TRP A 267 7.13 -14.77 7.13
CA TRP A 267 7.47 -15.12 8.50
C TRP A 267 6.32 -15.79 9.24
N ALA A 268 5.10 -15.27 9.13
CA ALA A 268 3.92 -15.86 9.76
C ALA A 268 3.65 -17.28 9.23
N ARG A 269 3.87 -17.51 7.93
CA ARG A 269 3.76 -18.84 7.32
C ARG A 269 4.78 -19.83 7.89
N GLU A 270 6.02 -19.41 8.08
CA GLU A 270 7.06 -20.25 8.69
C GLU A 270 6.80 -20.48 10.20
N ALA A 271 6.31 -19.48 10.92
CA ALA A 271 5.91 -19.62 12.33
C ALA A 271 4.81 -20.68 12.50
N GLU A 272 3.82 -20.73 11.61
CA GLU A 272 2.79 -21.77 11.63
C GLU A 272 3.36 -23.18 11.38
N LYS A 273 4.33 -23.34 10.49
CA LYS A 273 4.98 -24.65 10.25
C LYS A 273 5.72 -25.13 11.50
N VAL A 274 6.45 -24.23 12.18
CA VAL A 274 7.16 -24.52 13.42
C VAL A 274 6.19 -24.93 14.53
N GLN A 275 5.07 -24.20 14.65
CA GLN A 275 4.02 -24.48 15.63
C GLN A 275 3.34 -25.84 15.33
N ALA A 276 3.05 -26.15 14.07
CA ALA A 276 2.48 -27.42 13.66
C ALA A 276 3.42 -28.60 13.94
N ALA A 277 4.74 -28.36 13.94
CA ALA A 277 5.77 -29.34 14.33
C ALA A 277 5.94 -29.48 15.84
N GLY A 278 5.11 -28.82 16.67
CA GLY A 278 5.16 -28.87 18.13
C GLY A 278 6.37 -28.17 18.76
N LYS A 279 7.08 -27.34 17.99
CA LYS A 279 8.25 -26.60 18.50
C LYS A 279 7.84 -25.25 19.08
N PRO A 280 8.52 -24.76 20.12
CA PRO A 280 8.24 -23.43 20.69
C PRO A 280 8.54 -22.34 19.67
N LEU A 281 7.67 -21.33 19.60
CA LEU A 281 7.86 -20.14 18.77
C LEU A 281 8.90 -19.21 19.44
N THR A 282 10.13 -19.30 18.99
CA THR A 282 11.21 -18.39 19.41
C THR A 282 11.85 -17.76 18.17
N LEU A 283 12.56 -16.65 18.36
CA LEU A 283 13.32 -15.99 17.29
C LEU A 283 14.38 -16.92 16.65
N GLN A 284 14.81 -17.94 17.37
CA GLN A 284 15.80 -18.93 16.90
C GLN A 284 15.15 -20.11 16.14
N THR A 285 13.89 -20.41 16.41
CA THR A 285 13.20 -21.57 15.82
C THR A 285 12.45 -21.24 14.54
N VAL A 286 12.08 -19.96 14.34
CA VAL A 286 11.39 -19.47 13.14
C VAL A 286 12.37 -18.71 12.28
N PRO A 287 12.77 -19.23 11.10
CA PRO A 287 13.64 -18.50 10.18
C PRO A 287 12.94 -17.21 9.74
N MET A 288 13.63 -16.08 9.92
CA MET A 288 13.12 -14.77 9.52
C MET A 288 13.76 -14.31 8.22
N PRO A 289 12.98 -13.71 7.30
CA PRO A 289 13.57 -12.96 6.20
C PRO A 289 14.55 -11.91 6.73
N ALA A 290 15.71 -11.76 6.07
CA ALA A 290 16.78 -10.88 6.53
C ALA A 290 16.34 -9.44 6.87
N PRO A 291 15.44 -8.79 6.09
CA PRO A 291 14.93 -7.47 6.42
C PRO A 291 14.11 -7.44 7.71
N LEU A 292 13.39 -8.53 8.01
CA LEU A 292 12.56 -8.61 9.21
C LEU A 292 13.40 -8.94 10.44
N ALA A 293 14.46 -9.73 10.31
CA ALA A 293 15.39 -10.05 11.38
C ALA A 293 16.02 -8.78 11.97
N ALA A 294 16.36 -7.81 11.13
CA ALA A 294 16.89 -6.50 11.56
C ALA A 294 15.88 -5.70 12.43
N VAL A 295 14.56 -5.92 12.24
CA VAL A 295 13.50 -5.28 13.05
C VAL A 295 13.32 -5.95 14.39
N MET A 296 13.44 -7.29 14.41
CA MET A 296 13.15 -8.08 15.61
C MET A 296 14.34 -8.18 16.57
N GLY A 297 15.51 -7.71 16.16
CA GLY A 297 16.73 -7.73 16.98
C GLY A 297 17.33 -9.13 17.14
N ALA A 298 17.16 -9.95 16.11
CA ALA A 298 17.78 -11.27 15.99
C ALA A 298 19.18 -11.19 15.42
#